data_cbac2b46132ba2c6860f2c9e275c6418
#
_entry.id   cbac2b46132ba2c6860f2c9e275c6418
#
_cell.length_a   1.000
_cell.length_b   1.000
_cell.length_c   1.000
_cell.angle_alpha   90.00
_cell.angle_beta   90.00
_cell.angle_gamma   90.00
#
_symmetry.space_group_name_H-M   'P 1'
#
loop_
_entity.id
_entity.type
_entity.pdbx_description
1 polymer ?
#
loop_
_entity_poly.entity_id
_entity_poly.type
_entity_poly.pdbx_seq_one_letter_code
_entity_poly.pdbx_strand_id
1 'polypeptide(L)'
;MKIGLDVGSTTLKSVLLDADGNILYAAYERHYSQISEKIAGMLSDIAEKFPDLDRVQLCISGSAGMGIANDLQIPFVQEVYATRIAVNRLIPGTDVIIELGGEDAKILFLTDEDASYGGLEVRMNGSCAG
;
A
#
# COMPACT_ATOMS: atom_id res chain seq x y z
N MET A 1 -10.53 12.77 -4.63
CA MET A 1 -9.15 12.31 -4.51
C MET A 1 -9.05 11.04 -3.68
N LYS A 2 -7.93 10.32 -3.74
CA LYS A 2 -7.76 9.04 -3.03
C LYS A 2 -6.45 9.05 -2.26
N ILE A 3 -6.48 8.61 -1.01
CA ILE A 3 -5.30 8.42 -0.17
C ILE A 3 -5.11 6.92 0.05
N GLY A 4 -3.92 6.42 -0.24
CA GLY A 4 -3.48 5.07 0.11
C GLY A 4 -2.44 5.13 1.22
N LEU A 5 -2.61 4.28 2.23
CA LEU A 5 -1.63 4.06 3.30
C LEU A 5 -1.16 2.61 3.25
N ASP A 6 0.14 2.39 3.18
CA ASP A 6 0.75 1.08 3.36
C ASP A 6 1.47 1.04 4.72
N VAL A 7 0.90 0.27 5.65
CA VAL A 7 1.40 0.15 7.02
C VAL A 7 2.13 -1.18 7.15
N GLY A 8 3.41 -1.16 6.83
CA GLY A 8 4.28 -2.31 6.97
C GLY A 8 4.76 -2.53 8.41
N SER A 9 5.53 -3.58 8.64
CA SER A 9 6.10 -3.92 9.96
C SER A 9 7.07 -2.87 10.51
N THR A 10 7.80 -2.17 9.63
CA THR A 10 8.84 -1.20 10.01
C THR A 10 8.62 0.18 9.42
N THR A 11 7.87 0.27 8.34
CA THR A 11 7.72 1.48 7.52
C THR A 11 6.28 1.79 7.22
N LEU A 12 6.01 3.08 7.07
CA LEU A 12 4.74 3.63 6.64
C LEU A 12 4.95 4.40 5.33
N LYS A 13 4.06 4.16 4.36
CA LYS A 13 4.03 4.92 3.11
C LYS A 13 2.65 5.52 2.93
N SER A 14 2.60 6.71 2.32
CA SER A 14 1.36 7.33 1.93
C SER A 14 1.44 7.88 0.51
N VAL A 15 0.33 7.80 -0.22
CA VAL A 15 0.17 8.41 -1.53
C VAL A 15 -1.15 9.16 -1.59
N LEU A 16 -1.15 10.32 -2.25
CA LEU A 16 -2.36 11.02 -2.66
C LEU A 16 -2.47 10.93 -4.18
N LEU A 17 -3.62 10.47 -4.66
CA LEU A 17 -3.93 10.39 -6.08
C LEU A 17 -5.07 11.34 -6.43
N ASP A 18 -4.99 11.94 -7.63
CA ASP A 18 -6.09 12.68 -8.22
C ASP A 18 -7.20 11.73 -8.77
N ALA A 19 -8.19 12.30 -9.46
CA ALA A 19 -9.29 11.54 -10.05
C ALA A 19 -8.81 10.59 -11.17
N ASP A 20 -7.79 10.98 -11.90
CA ASP A 20 -7.21 10.23 -13.02
C ASP A 20 -6.18 9.19 -12.54
N GLY A 21 -5.82 9.25 -11.24
CA GLY A 21 -4.87 8.36 -10.58
C GLY A 21 -3.41 8.77 -10.76
N ASN A 22 -3.15 10.05 -11.03
CA ASN A 22 -1.81 10.59 -10.97
C ASN A 22 -1.39 10.81 -9.53
N ILE A 23 -0.12 10.56 -9.23
CA ILE A 23 0.44 10.77 -7.89
C ILE A 23 0.70 12.25 -7.68
N LEU A 24 -0.03 12.86 -6.75
CA LEU A 24 0.14 14.26 -6.33
C LEU A 24 1.10 14.39 -5.14
N TYR A 25 1.16 13.37 -4.29
CA TYR A 25 2.01 13.33 -3.11
C TYR A 25 2.40 11.89 -2.81
N ALA A 26 3.62 11.69 -2.34
CA ALA A 26 4.10 10.42 -1.83
C ALA A 26 5.06 10.66 -0.66
N ALA A 27 4.95 9.84 0.38
CA ALA A 27 5.87 9.83 1.52
C ALA A 27 6.20 8.42 1.94
N TYR A 28 7.40 8.25 2.50
CA TYR A 28 7.93 7.00 3.02
C TYR A 28 8.72 7.30 4.30
N GLU A 29 8.32 6.69 5.41
CA GLU A 29 8.96 6.90 6.71
C GLU A 29 9.07 5.60 7.51
N ARG A 30 10.05 5.55 8.41
CA ARG A 30 10.07 4.55 9.49
C ARG A 30 9.14 4.99 10.62
N HIS A 31 8.30 4.08 11.11
CA HIS A 31 7.34 4.42 12.16
C HIS A 31 7.88 4.21 13.59
N TYR A 32 8.95 3.44 13.79
CA TYR A 32 9.54 3.17 15.11
C TYR A 32 8.50 2.77 16.17
N SER A 33 7.53 1.94 15.78
CA SER A 33 6.36 1.53 16.59
C SER A 33 5.38 2.65 16.96
N GLN A 34 5.56 3.88 16.45
CA GLN A 34 4.67 5.04 16.64
C GLN A 34 3.71 5.17 15.44
N ILE A 35 2.99 4.08 15.14
CA ILE A 35 2.23 3.99 13.87
C ILE A 35 1.14 5.06 13.80
N SER A 36 0.33 5.20 14.86
CA SER A 36 -0.80 6.14 14.88
C SER A 36 -0.35 7.60 14.75
N GLU A 37 0.71 7.98 15.48
CA GLU A 37 1.27 9.33 15.39
C GLU A 37 1.82 9.61 13.99
N LYS A 38 2.50 8.64 13.39
CA LYS A 38 3.04 8.78 12.04
C LYS A 38 1.96 8.87 10.97
N ILE A 39 0.89 8.07 11.08
CA ILE A 39 -0.28 8.21 10.20
C ILE A 39 -0.89 9.60 10.33
N ALA A 40 -1.13 10.06 11.56
CA ALA A 40 -1.68 11.39 11.81
C ALA A 40 -0.80 12.49 11.21
N GLY A 41 0.51 12.41 11.39
CA GLY A 41 1.48 13.32 10.78
C GLY A 41 1.38 13.36 9.26
N MET A 42 1.42 12.20 8.59
CA MET A 42 1.31 12.13 7.13
C MET A 42 -0.02 12.68 6.60
N LEU A 43 -1.13 12.43 7.29
CA LEU A 43 -2.42 12.97 6.90
C LEU A 43 -2.50 14.48 7.12
N SER A 44 -1.89 15.01 8.19
CA SER A 44 -1.75 16.45 8.42
C SER A 44 -0.92 17.12 7.33
N ASP A 45 0.21 16.52 6.97
CA ASP A 45 1.07 17.03 5.88
C ASP A 45 0.31 17.11 4.54
N ILE A 46 -0.51 16.11 4.24
CA ILE A 46 -1.36 16.12 3.05
C ILE A 46 -2.40 17.25 3.15
N ALA A 47 -3.07 17.40 4.28
CA ALA A 47 -4.08 18.44 4.48
C ALA A 47 -3.49 19.86 4.39
N GLU A 48 -2.29 20.08 4.91
CA GLU A 48 -1.58 21.36 4.82
C GLU A 48 -1.14 21.69 3.38
N LYS A 49 -0.64 20.71 2.65
CA LYS A 49 -0.19 20.88 1.26
C LYS A 49 -1.33 21.04 0.26
N PHE A 50 -2.48 20.49 0.59
CA PHE A 50 -3.67 20.47 -0.27
C PHE A 50 -4.89 20.98 0.48
N PRO A 51 -4.96 22.28 0.83
CA PRO A 51 -6.02 22.85 1.69
C PRO A 51 -7.42 22.79 1.06
N ASP A 52 -7.50 22.64 -0.26
CA ASP A 52 -8.77 22.53 -1.00
C ASP A 52 -9.31 21.09 -1.05
N LEU A 53 -8.70 20.15 -0.31
CA LEU A 53 -9.19 18.77 -0.18
C LEU A 53 -10.48 18.72 0.65
N ASP A 54 -11.63 18.69 -0.02
CA ASP A 54 -12.93 18.62 0.62
C ASP A 54 -13.32 17.17 0.98
N ARG A 55 -13.06 16.21 0.08
CA ARG A 55 -13.35 14.78 0.27
C ARG A 55 -12.26 13.90 -0.27
N VAL A 56 -11.88 12.91 0.53
CA VAL A 56 -10.93 11.87 0.15
C VAL A 56 -11.51 10.47 0.41
N GLN A 57 -11.18 9.53 -0.46
CA GLN A 57 -11.35 8.11 -0.19
C GLN A 57 -10.03 7.61 0.41
N LEU A 58 -10.10 6.97 1.55
CA LEU A 58 -8.93 6.41 2.24
C LEU A 58 -8.97 4.89 2.18
N CYS A 59 -7.83 4.27 1.90
CA CYS A 59 -7.66 2.83 1.92
C CYS A 59 -6.33 2.49 2.61
N ILE A 60 -6.32 1.40 3.37
CA ILE A 60 -5.15 0.91 4.09
C ILE A 60 -4.71 -0.43 3.52
N SER A 61 -3.39 -0.64 3.45
CA SER A 61 -2.73 -1.89 3.13
C SER A 61 -1.57 -2.13 4.10
N GLY A 62 -0.86 -3.23 3.92
CA GLY A 62 0.32 -3.59 4.69
C GLY A 62 0.03 -4.49 5.90
N SER A 63 1.07 -5.22 6.32
CA SER A 63 0.96 -6.28 7.33
C SER A 63 0.47 -5.78 8.70
N ALA A 64 0.80 -4.55 9.08
CA ALA A 64 0.37 -3.92 10.34
C ALA A 64 -0.90 -3.06 10.21
N GLY A 65 -1.45 -2.92 8.99
CA GLY A 65 -2.57 -2.01 8.71
C GLY A 65 -3.95 -2.55 9.05
N MET A 66 -4.14 -3.87 9.10
CA MET A 66 -5.45 -4.49 9.24
C MET A 66 -6.18 -4.10 10.53
N GLY A 67 -5.47 -4.08 11.67
CA GLY A 67 -6.05 -3.69 12.96
C GLY A 67 -6.55 -2.24 12.92
N ILE A 68 -5.74 -1.34 12.42
CA ILE A 68 -6.07 0.09 12.30
C ILE A 68 -7.27 0.30 11.36
N ALA A 69 -7.27 -0.40 10.22
CA ALA A 69 -8.37 -0.33 9.27
C ALA A 69 -9.70 -0.77 9.89
N ASN A 70 -9.69 -1.86 10.66
CA ASN A 70 -10.87 -2.35 11.38
C ASN A 70 -11.35 -1.37 12.45
N ASP A 71 -10.44 -0.86 13.29
CA ASP A 71 -10.78 0.07 14.37
C ASP A 71 -11.38 1.37 13.85
N LEU A 72 -10.88 1.87 12.72
CA LEU A 72 -11.32 3.10 12.09
C LEU A 72 -12.41 2.90 11.02
N GLN A 73 -12.82 1.65 10.76
CA GLN A 73 -13.78 1.29 9.70
C GLN A 73 -13.37 1.78 8.31
N ILE A 74 -12.06 1.76 8.04
CA ILE A 74 -11.47 2.13 6.75
C ILE A 74 -11.30 0.87 5.89
N PRO A 75 -11.57 0.91 4.58
CA PRO A 75 -11.30 -0.20 3.69
C PRO A 75 -9.85 -0.68 3.78
N PHE A 76 -9.67 -2.00 3.89
CA PHE A 76 -8.38 -2.67 3.87
C PHE A 76 -8.19 -3.48 2.60
N VAL A 77 -7.02 -3.41 2.01
CA VAL A 77 -6.61 -4.20 0.84
C VAL A 77 -5.37 -5.00 1.19
N GLN A 78 -5.39 -6.28 0.89
CA GLN A 78 -4.21 -7.13 1.08
C GLN A 78 -3.04 -6.62 0.22
N GLU A 79 -1.85 -6.61 0.80
CA GLU A 79 -0.61 -6.11 0.21
C GLU A 79 -0.32 -6.71 -1.16
N VAL A 80 -0.42 -8.03 -1.28
CA VAL A 80 -0.19 -8.77 -2.54
C VAL A 80 -1.14 -8.30 -3.65
N TYR A 81 -2.40 -8.07 -3.32
CA TYR A 81 -3.39 -7.56 -4.28
C TYR A 81 -3.11 -6.10 -4.66
N ALA A 82 -2.75 -5.27 -3.68
CA ALA A 82 -2.38 -3.87 -3.92
C ALA A 82 -1.16 -3.76 -4.84
N THR A 83 -0.12 -4.57 -4.59
CA THR A 83 1.10 -4.65 -5.42
C THR A 83 0.77 -5.06 -6.86
N ARG A 84 -0.07 -6.09 -7.04
CA ARG A 84 -0.52 -6.52 -8.37
C ARG A 84 -1.20 -5.40 -9.16
N ILE A 85 -2.16 -4.71 -8.53
CA ILE A 85 -2.88 -3.60 -9.19
C ILE A 85 -1.92 -2.47 -9.56
N ALA A 86 -1.02 -2.10 -8.64
CA ALA A 86 -0.05 -1.05 -8.89
C ALA A 86 0.87 -1.40 -10.05
N VAL A 87 1.41 -2.61 -10.09
CA VAL A 87 2.31 -3.07 -11.16
C VAL A 87 1.58 -3.13 -12.49
N ASN A 88 0.39 -3.72 -12.56
CA ASN A 88 -0.38 -3.78 -13.80
C ASN A 88 -0.68 -2.39 -14.39
N ARG A 89 -0.85 -1.38 -13.52
CA ARG A 89 -1.11 -0.01 -13.94
C ARG A 89 0.15 0.74 -14.36
N LEU A 90 1.23 0.61 -13.57
CA LEU A 90 2.44 1.43 -13.71
C LEU A 90 3.49 0.79 -14.62
N ILE A 91 3.51 -0.55 -14.69
CA ILE A 91 4.49 -1.34 -15.43
C ILE A 91 3.77 -2.50 -16.13
N PRO A 92 2.90 -2.19 -17.11
CA PRO A 92 2.15 -3.23 -17.82
C PRO A 92 3.07 -4.21 -18.55
N GLY A 93 2.67 -5.49 -18.62
CA GLY A 93 3.46 -6.56 -19.23
C GLY A 93 4.53 -7.16 -18.30
N THR A 94 4.39 -6.95 -16.99
CA THR A 94 5.23 -7.60 -15.98
C THR A 94 4.71 -9.02 -15.71
N ASP A 95 5.57 -10.03 -15.80
CA ASP A 95 5.24 -11.42 -15.50
C ASP A 95 5.56 -11.82 -14.05
N VAL A 96 6.60 -11.21 -13.48
CA VAL A 96 7.10 -11.55 -12.14
C VAL A 96 7.42 -10.30 -11.35
N ILE A 97 7.00 -10.28 -10.09
CA ILE A 97 7.35 -9.24 -9.12
C ILE A 97 8.18 -9.89 -8.02
N ILE A 98 9.32 -9.29 -7.70
CA ILE A 98 10.13 -9.67 -6.54
C ILE A 98 10.06 -8.49 -5.57
N GLU A 99 9.43 -8.71 -4.43
CA GLU A 99 9.32 -7.74 -3.35
C GLU A 99 10.30 -8.11 -2.23
N LEU A 100 11.15 -7.16 -1.86
CA LEU A 100 12.10 -7.30 -0.77
C LEU A 100 11.65 -6.39 0.37
N GLY A 101 11.01 -6.96 1.36
CA GLY A 101 10.52 -6.26 2.55
C GLY A 101 11.57 -6.19 3.66
N GLY A 102 11.21 -5.54 4.78
CA GLY A 102 12.07 -5.49 5.97
C GLY A 102 12.16 -6.81 6.74
N GLU A 103 11.18 -7.71 6.54
CA GLU A 103 11.06 -8.98 7.26
C GLU A 103 10.96 -10.19 6.35
N ASP A 104 10.48 -10.01 5.12
CA ASP A 104 10.25 -11.11 4.18
C ASP A 104 10.63 -10.75 2.74
N ALA A 105 10.77 -11.77 1.93
CA ALA A 105 10.87 -11.65 0.49
C ALA A 105 9.68 -12.40 -0.14
N LYS A 106 9.00 -11.77 -1.09
CA LYS A 106 7.87 -12.35 -1.82
C LYS A 106 8.16 -12.37 -3.30
N ILE A 107 7.75 -13.44 -3.96
CA ILE A 107 7.77 -13.55 -5.42
C ILE A 107 6.32 -13.75 -5.85
N LEU A 108 5.83 -12.85 -6.70
CA LEU A 108 4.49 -12.91 -7.27
C LEU A 108 4.63 -13.21 -8.77
N PHE A 109 4.01 -14.28 -9.23
CA PHE A 109 3.91 -14.59 -10.64
C PHE A 109 2.55 -14.06 -11.13
N LEU A 110 2.59 -13.17 -12.12
CA LEU A 110 1.41 -12.61 -12.76
C LEU A 110 1.11 -13.43 -14.01
N THR A 111 -0.01 -14.13 -14.02
CA THR A 111 -0.47 -14.86 -15.22
C THR A 111 -1.65 -14.15 -15.84
N ASP A 112 -1.77 -14.21 -17.17
CA ASP A 112 -2.87 -13.59 -17.93
C ASP A 112 -4.23 -14.30 -17.73
N GLU A 113 -4.25 -15.45 -17.08
CA GLU A 113 -5.47 -16.21 -16.85
C GLU A 113 -6.33 -15.56 -15.77
N ASP A 114 -7.34 -14.87 -16.21
CA ASP A 114 -8.43 -14.24 -15.47
C ASP A 114 -8.13 -12.94 -14.71
N ALA A 115 -8.43 -11.85 -15.38
CA ALA A 115 -8.49 -10.50 -14.80
C ALA A 115 -9.44 -10.34 -13.61
N SER A 116 -10.24 -11.36 -13.27
CA SER A 116 -11.25 -11.25 -12.21
C SER A 116 -10.90 -11.89 -10.87
N TYR A 117 -10.18 -13.03 -10.79
CA TYR A 117 -9.85 -13.70 -9.50
C TYR A 117 -8.71 -14.72 -9.54
N GLY A 118 -8.21 -15.13 -10.70
CA GLY A 118 -7.23 -16.21 -10.85
C GLY A 118 -5.83 -15.71 -11.21
N GLY A 119 -4.86 -16.55 -11.09
CA GLY A 119 -3.55 -16.34 -11.72
C GLY A 119 -2.52 -15.55 -10.91
N LEU A 120 -2.65 -15.52 -9.60
CA LEU A 120 -1.59 -15.02 -8.72
C LEU A 120 -0.99 -16.18 -7.91
N GLU A 121 0.17 -16.65 -8.30
CA GLU A 121 0.97 -17.56 -7.47
C GLU A 121 1.92 -16.70 -6.62
N VAL A 122 1.86 -16.88 -5.31
CA VAL A 122 2.71 -16.17 -4.35
C VAL A 122 3.63 -17.17 -3.68
N ARG A 123 4.94 -16.91 -3.72
CA ARG A 123 5.93 -17.62 -2.93
C ARG A 123 6.57 -16.67 -1.94
N MET A 124 6.52 -17.03 -0.67
CA MET A 124 7.11 -16.24 0.42
C MET A 124 8.24 -17.05 1.06
N ASN A 125 9.31 -16.36 1.42
CA ASN A 125 10.33 -16.95 2.27
C ASN A 125 9.79 -16.97 3.72
N GLY A 126 9.57 -18.16 4.27
CA GLY A 126 9.09 -18.36 5.64
C GLY A 126 10.17 -18.17 6.73
N SER A 127 11.37 -17.76 6.37
CA SER A 127 12.45 -17.46 7.31
C SER A 127 12.55 -15.95 7.45
N CYS A 128 12.28 -15.44 8.65
CA CYS A 128 12.62 -14.08 9.01
C CYS A 128 14.09 -13.84 8.67
N ALA A 129 14.38 -12.90 7.78
CA ALA A 129 15.74 -12.44 7.55
C ALA A 129 16.13 -11.59 8.75
N GLY A 130 16.59 -12.27 9.79
CA GLY A 130 17.16 -11.64 10.98
C GLY A 130 18.54 -11.11 10.70
#